data_787520fdf7cd4e81042409c2266180d1
#
_entry.id   787520fdf7cd4e81042409c2266180d1
#
_cell.length_a   1.000
_cell.length_b   1.000
_cell.length_c   1.000
_cell.angle_alpha   90.00
_cell.angle_beta   90.00
_cell.angle_gamma   90.00
#
_symmetry.space_group_name_H-M   'P 1'
#
loop_
_entity.id
_entity.type
_entity.pdbx_description
1 polymer ?
#
loop_
_entity_poly.entity_id
_entity_poly.type
_entity_poly.pdbx_seq_one_letter_code
_entity_poly.pdbx_strand_id
1 'polypeptide(L)'
;FLNLSNEEVEEFLQEIFTPLATPGVRNSDLEQTLLSFIKFNRNAAKTAEDLHIHINTLYQRIKKIEDILGISLEKPEDLLKMQLAYHLRETFE
;
A
#
# COMPACT_ATOMS: atom_id res chain seq x y z
N PHE A 1 -10.23 -8.26 18.60
CA PHE A 1 -10.01 -7.13 19.37
C PHE A 1 -9.79 -5.78 18.75
N LEU A 2 -9.79 -5.61 17.47
CA LEU A 2 -10.01 -4.31 16.88
C LEU A 2 -11.49 -4.13 16.76
N ASN A 3 -12.04 -3.31 17.62
CA ASN A 3 -13.48 -3.11 17.67
C ASN A 3 -13.88 -1.91 16.84
N LEU A 4 -13.55 -1.99 15.54
CA LEU A 4 -13.81 -0.91 14.61
C LEU A 4 -15.15 -1.10 13.91
N SER A 5 -15.90 -0.01 13.75
CA SER A 5 -17.10 -0.02 12.94
C SER A 5 -16.72 -0.09 11.45
N ASN A 6 -17.66 -0.51 10.61
CA ASN A 6 -17.44 -0.53 9.17
C ASN A 6 -17.09 0.86 8.63
N GLU A 7 -17.70 1.89 9.21
CA GLU A 7 -17.45 3.28 8.83
C GLU A 7 -16.02 3.69 9.13
N GLU A 8 -15.53 3.32 10.32
CA GLU A 8 -14.15 3.63 10.71
C GLU A 8 -13.13 2.90 9.85
N VAL A 9 -13.39 1.63 9.52
CA VAL A 9 -12.53 0.87 8.62
C VAL A 9 -12.48 1.53 7.25
N GLU A 10 -13.62 1.91 6.71
CA GLU A 10 -13.69 2.53 5.40
C GLU A 10 -12.95 3.87 5.37
N GLU A 11 -13.12 4.70 6.40
CA GLU A 11 -12.39 5.96 6.50
C GLU A 11 -10.88 5.74 6.52
N PHE A 12 -10.44 4.77 7.29
CA PHE A 12 -9.02 4.44 7.38
C PHE A 12 -8.47 4.00 6.02
N LEU A 13 -9.19 3.12 5.32
CA LEU A 13 -8.76 2.62 4.02
C LEU A 13 -8.75 3.74 2.97
N GLN A 14 -9.75 4.60 2.99
CA GLN A 14 -9.80 5.74 2.08
C GLN A 14 -8.65 6.72 2.31
N GLU A 15 -8.28 6.94 3.56
CA GLU A 15 -7.16 7.82 3.89
C GLU A 15 -5.87 7.37 3.22
N ILE A 16 -5.68 6.06 3.10
CA ILE A 16 -4.47 5.48 2.50
C ILE A 16 -4.61 5.35 0.99
N PHE A 17 -5.70 4.78 0.52
CA PHE A 17 -5.80 4.39 -0.89
C PHE A 17 -6.30 5.48 -1.82
N THR A 18 -7.11 6.41 -1.33
CA THR A 18 -7.61 7.50 -2.18
C THR A 18 -6.47 8.37 -2.73
N PRO A 19 -5.47 8.77 -1.94
CA PRO A 19 -4.35 9.53 -2.49
C PRO A 19 -3.56 8.78 -3.57
N LEU A 20 -3.51 7.46 -3.48
CA LEU A 20 -2.80 6.65 -4.47
C LEU A 20 -3.55 6.54 -5.79
N ALA A 21 -4.85 6.81 -5.79
CA ALA A 21 -5.69 6.77 -6.97
C ALA A 21 -5.98 8.15 -7.55
N THR A 22 -5.34 9.20 -7.02
CA THR A 22 -5.61 10.57 -7.43
C THR A 22 -5.27 10.79 -8.91
N PRO A 23 -6.15 11.50 -9.67
CA PRO A 23 -5.86 11.84 -11.06
C PRO A 23 -4.54 12.60 -11.17
N GLY A 24 -3.75 12.28 -12.18
CA GLY A 24 -2.43 12.86 -12.35
C GLY A 24 -1.31 12.02 -11.74
N VAL A 25 -1.62 11.13 -10.82
CA VAL A 25 -0.70 10.08 -10.45
C VAL A 25 -0.82 9.03 -11.54
N ARG A 26 0.23 8.91 -12.31
CA ARG A 26 0.20 8.06 -13.46
C ARG A 26 0.29 6.63 -13.03
N ASN A 27 -0.77 5.96 -13.05
CA ASN A 27 -0.92 4.57 -12.73
C ASN A 27 -1.68 4.33 -11.48
N SER A 28 -2.86 3.86 -11.73
CA SER A 28 -3.68 3.17 -10.76
C SER A 28 -2.95 1.99 -10.13
N ASP A 29 -1.75 1.70 -10.57
CA ASP A 29 -0.99 0.55 -10.11
C ASP A 29 -0.29 0.77 -8.77
N LEU A 30 -0.31 2.00 -8.24
CA LEU A 30 0.32 2.26 -6.94
C LEU A 30 -0.38 1.53 -5.80
N GLU A 31 -1.70 1.47 -5.84
CA GLU A 31 -2.45 0.70 -4.84
C GLU A 31 -2.07 -0.78 -4.89
N GLN A 32 -2.09 -1.38 -6.08
CA GLN A 32 -1.71 -2.78 -6.25
C GLN A 32 -0.26 -3.01 -5.87
N THR A 33 0.61 -2.07 -6.19
CA THR A 33 2.02 -2.17 -5.85
C THR A 33 2.19 -2.23 -4.34
N LEU A 34 1.52 -1.34 -3.61
CA LEU A 34 1.60 -1.34 -2.15
C LEU A 34 1.06 -2.64 -1.57
N LEU A 35 -0.11 -3.09 -2.03
CA LEU A 35 -0.71 -4.32 -1.53
C LEU A 35 0.17 -5.54 -1.78
N SER A 36 0.76 -5.65 -2.96
CA SER A 36 1.66 -6.76 -3.29
C SER A 36 2.94 -6.71 -2.46
N PHE A 37 3.49 -5.50 -2.30
CA PHE A 37 4.72 -5.34 -1.52
C PHE A 37 4.52 -5.76 -0.06
N ILE A 38 3.40 -5.39 0.54
CA ILE A 38 3.08 -5.80 1.91
C ILE A 38 2.80 -7.30 1.97
N LYS A 39 2.05 -7.82 1.01
CA LYS A 39 1.74 -9.25 0.93
C LYS A 39 2.99 -10.11 0.95
N PHE A 40 4.03 -9.70 0.25
CA PHE A 40 5.29 -10.43 0.17
C PHE A 40 6.33 -9.96 1.19
N ASN A 41 5.89 -9.34 2.26
CA ASN A 41 6.76 -8.91 3.37
C ASN A 41 7.92 -8.02 2.91
N ARG A 42 7.65 -7.13 1.97
CA ARG A 42 8.63 -6.22 1.38
C ARG A 42 9.75 -6.92 0.62
N ASN A 43 9.48 -8.11 0.11
CA ASN A 43 10.43 -8.78 -0.76
C ASN A 43 10.30 -8.18 -2.16
N ALA A 44 11.27 -7.35 -2.54
CA ALA A 44 11.18 -6.62 -3.80
C ALA A 44 11.19 -7.53 -5.02
N ALA A 45 12.00 -8.58 -5.00
CA ALA A 45 12.10 -9.50 -6.13
C ALA A 45 10.77 -10.23 -6.38
N LYS A 46 10.16 -10.73 -5.31
CA LYS A 46 8.86 -11.43 -5.43
C LYS A 46 7.75 -10.48 -5.85
N THR A 47 7.78 -9.26 -5.32
CA THR A 47 6.77 -8.26 -5.67
C THR A 47 6.88 -7.88 -7.15
N ALA A 48 8.09 -7.61 -7.63
CA ALA A 48 8.30 -7.27 -9.03
C ALA A 48 7.84 -8.40 -9.94
N GLU A 49 8.13 -9.64 -9.57
CA GLU A 49 7.70 -10.81 -10.32
C GLU A 49 6.17 -10.91 -10.34
N ASP A 50 5.53 -10.73 -9.20
CA ASP A 50 4.07 -10.78 -9.09
C ASP A 50 3.40 -9.71 -9.98
N LEU A 51 3.98 -8.53 -10.03
CA LEU A 51 3.44 -7.41 -10.78
C LEU A 51 3.90 -7.38 -12.25
N HIS A 52 4.78 -8.29 -12.63
CA HIS A 52 5.34 -8.35 -13.98
C HIS A 52 6.03 -7.05 -14.39
N ILE A 53 6.83 -6.49 -13.46
CA ILE A 53 7.58 -5.26 -13.71
C ILE A 53 9.05 -5.46 -13.34
N HIS A 54 9.90 -4.61 -13.89
CA HIS A 54 11.31 -4.59 -13.52
C HIS A 54 11.46 -4.08 -12.08
N ILE A 55 12.43 -4.62 -11.36
CA ILE A 55 12.63 -4.25 -9.96
C ILE A 55 12.90 -2.76 -9.77
N ASN A 56 13.55 -2.12 -10.72
CA ASN A 56 13.79 -0.68 -10.65
C ASN A 56 12.49 0.11 -10.74
N THR A 57 11.55 -0.36 -11.55
CA THR A 57 10.22 0.23 -11.62
C THR A 57 9.49 0.09 -10.30
N LEU A 58 9.65 -1.07 -9.66
CA LEU A 58 9.07 -1.30 -8.33
C LEU A 58 9.61 -0.28 -7.32
N TYR A 59 10.93 -0.10 -7.28
CA TYR A 59 11.53 0.86 -6.34
C TYR A 59 11.04 2.27 -6.58
N GLN A 60 10.87 2.67 -7.85
CA GLN A 60 10.34 3.98 -8.19
C GLN A 60 8.90 4.14 -7.69
N ARG A 61 8.10 3.11 -7.86
CA ARG A 61 6.70 3.14 -7.38
C ARG A 61 6.62 3.19 -5.86
N ILE A 62 7.45 2.42 -5.17
CA ILE A 62 7.48 2.43 -3.70
C ILE A 62 7.87 3.82 -3.19
N LYS A 63 8.88 4.43 -3.80
CA LYS A 63 9.30 5.77 -3.43
C LYS A 63 8.17 6.77 -3.62
N LYS A 64 7.45 6.64 -4.71
CA LYS A 64 6.32 7.52 -4.99
C LYS A 64 5.19 7.34 -3.98
N ILE A 65 4.90 6.10 -3.60
CA ILE A 65 3.91 5.81 -2.56
C ILE A 65 4.32 6.46 -1.25
N GLU A 66 5.58 6.29 -0.85
CA GLU A 66 6.09 6.91 0.37
C GLU A 66 5.98 8.42 0.34
N ASP A 67 6.29 9.03 -0.80
CA ASP A 67 6.20 10.48 -0.95
C ASP A 67 4.76 10.98 -0.88
N ILE A 68 3.84 10.28 -1.54
CA ILE A 68 2.42 10.66 -1.55
C ILE A 68 1.82 10.54 -0.16
N LEU A 69 2.12 9.45 0.55
CA LEU A 69 1.53 9.19 1.86
C LEU A 69 2.30 9.82 3.01
N GLY A 70 3.49 10.34 2.74
CA GLY A 70 4.33 10.93 3.78
C GLY A 70 4.83 9.91 4.78
N ILE A 71 5.16 8.71 4.32
CA ILE A 71 5.58 7.60 5.19
C ILE A 71 6.91 7.03 4.73
N SER A 72 7.49 6.19 5.59
CA SER A 72 8.62 5.34 5.24
C SER A 72 8.30 3.91 5.63
N LEU A 73 8.34 3.00 4.68
CA LEU A 73 8.05 1.59 4.96
C LEU A 73 9.17 0.90 5.75
N GLU A 74 10.24 1.63 6.03
CA GLU A 74 11.29 1.13 6.93
C GLU A 74 11.03 1.50 8.38
N LYS A 75 10.13 2.46 8.64
CA LYS A 75 9.74 2.81 10.00
C LYS A 75 8.71 1.82 10.51
N PRO A 76 8.92 1.21 11.68
CA PRO A 76 8.00 0.19 12.19
C PRO A 76 6.55 0.65 12.31
N GLU A 77 6.31 1.87 12.77
CA GLU A 77 4.95 2.37 12.92
C GLU A 77 4.25 2.57 11.58
N ASP A 78 4.99 3.03 10.57
CA ASP A 78 4.41 3.20 9.23
C ASP A 78 4.15 1.85 8.57
N LEU A 79 5.09 0.93 8.73
CA LEU A 79 4.92 -0.42 8.20
C LEU A 79 3.71 -1.10 8.85
N LEU A 80 3.57 -0.98 10.16
CA LEU A 80 2.43 -1.57 10.88
C LEU A 80 1.11 -1.01 10.36
N LYS A 81 1.06 0.30 10.12
CA LYS A 81 -0.13 0.94 9.59
C LYS A 81 -0.49 0.38 8.20
N MET A 82 0.50 0.19 7.35
CA MET A 82 0.26 -0.36 6.01
C MET A 82 -0.12 -1.84 6.07
N GLN A 83 0.47 -2.59 7.00
CA GLN A 83 0.08 -3.99 7.21
C GLN A 83 -1.37 -4.09 7.68
N LEU A 84 -1.77 -3.21 8.59
CA LEU A 84 -3.16 -3.17 9.04
C LEU A 84 -4.09 -2.84 7.86
N ALA A 85 -3.72 -1.86 7.05
CA ALA A 85 -4.51 -1.49 5.89
C ALA A 85 -4.67 -2.67 4.92
N TYR A 86 -3.60 -3.41 4.68
CA TYR A 86 -3.64 -4.59 3.83
C TYR A 86 -4.62 -5.63 4.37
N HIS A 87 -4.51 -5.96 5.65
CA HIS A 87 -5.37 -6.98 6.24
C HIS A 87 -6.84 -6.56 6.27
N LEU A 88 -7.11 -5.30 6.58
CA LEU A 88 -8.49 -4.79 6.57
C LEU A 88 -9.06 -4.78 5.16
N ARG A 89 -8.25 -4.42 4.18
CA ARG A 89 -8.69 -4.43 2.78
C ARG A 89 -9.07 -5.83 2.34
N GLU A 90 -8.27 -6.82 2.69
CA GLU A 90 -8.52 -8.21 2.33
C GLU A 90 -9.75 -8.78 3.06
N THR A 91 -10.05 -8.28 4.26
CA THR A 91 -11.15 -8.79 5.07
C THR A 91 -12.48 -8.12 4.71
N PHE A 92 -12.48 -6.80 4.48
CA PHE A 92 -13.70 -6.02 4.36
C PHE A 92 -14.02 -5.59 2.92
N GLU A 93 -13.16 -5.86 2.00
CA GLU A 93 -13.38 -5.56 0.59
C GLU A 93 -13.23 -6.81 -0.25
#